data_b79686e52e3668e8d5c400113dea8c41
#
_entry.id   b79686e52e3668e8d5c400113dea8c41
#
_cell.length_a   1.000
_cell.length_b   1.000
_cell.length_c   1.000
_cell.angle_alpha   90.00
_cell.angle_beta   90.00
_cell.angle_gamma   90.00
#
_symmetry.space_group_name_H-M   'P 1'
#
loop_
_entity.id
_entity.type
_entity.pdbx_description
1 polymer ?
#
loop_
_entity_poly.entity_id
_entity_poly.type
_entity_poly.pdbx_seq_one_letter_code
_entity_poly.pdbx_strand_id
1 'polypeptide(L)'
;MIESPPLLDFKIIDETDDYAVVDKPPFLLIHPTKPDGRRTLWQELRGLFAFEIAAGGQVSIVNRLDRETSGLVLVAKKADVARRFGQLMQRRQLKKEYLAIVWGWPEWKSTLVDAALDRQGKHQHSAIWLKQMIHPSGAPA
;
A
#
# COMPACT_ATOMS: atom_id res chain seq x y z
N MET A 1 2.15 8.99 35.43
CA MET A 1 1.74 9.64 34.17
C MET A 1 1.12 8.54 33.31
N ILE A 2 -0.11 8.71 32.92
CA ILE A 2 -0.71 7.84 31.91
C ILE A 2 -0.16 8.36 30.59
N GLU A 3 0.79 7.63 29.98
CA GLU A 3 1.19 7.94 28.61
C GLU A 3 -0.04 7.81 27.73
N SER A 4 -0.40 8.88 27.05
CA SER A 4 -1.41 8.80 26.00
C SER A 4 -0.98 7.71 25.01
N PRO A 5 -1.88 6.81 24.57
CA PRO A 5 -1.52 5.83 23.57
C PRO A 5 -0.90 6.57 22.38
N PRO A 6 0.18 6.05 21.79
CA PRO A 6 0.80 6.70 20.66
C PRO A 6 -0.26 6.92 19.58
N LEU A 7 -0.40 8.17 19.13
CA LEU A 7 -1.27 8.50 18.01
C LEU A 7 -0.85 7.60 16.84
N LEU A 8 -1.77 6.77 16.37
CA LEU A 8 -1.55 5.99 15.17
C LEU A 8 -1.34 6.96 14.01
N ASP A 9 -0.19 6.89 13.36
CA ASP A 9 0.13 7.77 12.23
C ASP A 9 -0.63 7.38 10.96
N PHE A 10 -1.45 6.35 11.00
CA PHE A 10 -2.28 5.86 9.90
C PHE A 10 -3.76 5.85 10.31
N LYS A 11 -4.64 5.82 9.31
CA LYS A 11 -6.08 5.75 9.51
C LYS A 11 -6.61 4.41 9.01
N ILE A 12 -7.57 3.83 9.74
CA ILE A 12 -8.38 2.73 9.22
C ILE A 12 -9.52 3.34 8.43
N ILE A 13 -9.58 3.01 7.13
CA ILE A 13 -10.59 3.53 6.20
C ILE A 13 -11.81 2.62 6.18
N ASP A 14 -11.59 1.30 6.25
CA ASP A 14 -12.62 0.28 6.28
C ASP A 14 -12.11 -0.94 7.06
N GLU A 15 -13.00 -1.60 7.77
CA GLU A 15 -12.66 -2.78 8.58
C GLU A 15 -13.83 -3.75 8.66
N THR A 16 -13.54 -5.01 8.48
CA THR A 16 -14.43 -6.15 8.69
C THR A 16 -13.74 -7.21 9.55
N ASP A 17 -14.43 -8.31 9.83
CA ASP A 17 -13.82 -9.48 10.47
C ASP A 17 -12.74 -10.14 9.61
N ASP A 18 -12.76 -9.93 8.30
CA ASP A 18 -11.91 -10.58 7.32
C ASP A 18 -10.72 -9.75 6.89
N TYR A 19 -10.89 -8.43 6.79
CA TYR A 19 -9.85 -7.53 6.30
C TYR A 19 -9.97 -6.12 6.91
N ALA A 20 -8.90 -5.35 6.73
CA ALA A 20 -8.89 -3.91 6.98
C ALA A 20 -8.28 -3.18 5.78
N VAL A 21 -8.74 -1.97 5.52
CA VAL A 21 -8.14 -1.03 4.58
C VAL A 21 -7.56 0.13 5.38
N VAL A 22 -6.28 0.38 5.19
CA VAL A 22 -5.52 1.35 5.97
C VAL A 22 -4.98 2.44 5.05
N ASP A 23 -5.08 3.70 5.44
CA ASP A 23 -4.38 4.80 4.78
C ASP A 23 -3.02 5.00 5.44
N LYS A 24 -1.97 4.58 4.74
CA LYS A 24 -0.58 4.70 5.20
C LYS A 24 -0.06 6.10 4.92
N PRO A 25 0.49 6.81 5.92
CA PRO A 25 1.18 8.07 5.68
C PRO A 25 2.50 7.84 4.92
N PRO A 26 3.05 8.89 4.29
CA PRO A 26 4.39 8.82 3.73
C PRO A 26 5.42 8.61 4.84
N PHE A 27 6.56 8.03 4.48
CA PHE A 27 7.72 7.75 5.36
C PHE A 27 7.52 6.67 6.43
N LEU A 28 6.37 6.00 6.47
CA LEU A 28 6.17 4.81 7.28
C LEU A 28 6.51 3.56 6.46
N LEU A 29 7.42 2.73 6.98
CA LEU A 29 7.74 1.42 6.38
C LEU A 29 6.58 0.45 6.55
N ILE A 30 6.36 -0.42 5.58
CA ILE A 30 5.36 -1.50 5.69
C ILE A 30 5.88 -2.65 6.56
N HIS A 31 7.07 -3.16 6.25
CA HIS A 31 7.72 -4.26 6.97
C HIS A 31 9.10 -3.87 7.47
N PRO A 32 9.59 -4.49 8.56
CA PRO A 32 10.97 -4.32 8.98
C PRO A 32 11.92 -4.77 7.86
N THR A 33 12.86 -3.90 7.51
CA THR A 33 13.91 -4.20 6.51
C THR A 33 15.25 -4.47 7.16
N LYS A 34 15.45 -3.97 8.38
CA LYS A 34 16.64 -4.13 9.19
C LYS A 34 16.26 -4.26 10.66
N PRO A 35 17.09 -4.87 11.50
CA PRO A 35 16.87 -4.96 12.95
C PRO A 35 17.24 -3.65 13.66
N ASP A 36 16.78 -2.51 13.16
CA ASP A 36 17.11 -1.16 13.65
C ASP A 36 16.02 -0.55 14.55
N GLY A 37 14.97 -1.34 14.88
CA GLY A 37 13.88 -0.91 15.76
C GLY A 37 12.94 0.12 15.15
N ARG A 38 13.04 0.42 13.85
CA ARG A 38 12.12 1.35 13.20
C ARG A 38 10.70 0.83 13.24
N ARG A 39 9.76 1.73 13.54
CA ARG A 39 8.33 1.44 13.45
C ARG A 39 7.94 1.07 12.03
N THR A 40 7.08 0.07 11.92
CA THR A 40 6.51 -0.34 10.64
C THR A 40 5.01 -0.51 10.76
N LEU A 41 4.28 -0.30 9.67
CA LEU A 41 2.84 -0.49 9.62
C LEU A 41 2.43 -1.90 10.09
N TRP A 42 3.17 -2.91 9.70
CA TRP A 42 2.90 -4.30 10.10
C TRP A 42 2.97 -4.50 11.62
N GLN A 43 3.97 -3.92 12.29
CA GLN A 43 4.09 -4.01 13.75
C GLN A 43 2.94 -3.29 14.45
N GLU A 44 2.58 -2.09 13.99
CA GLU A 44 1.47 -1.32 14.53
C GLU A 44 0.14 -2.07 14.38
N LEU A 45 -0.11 -2.65 13.20
CA LEU A 45 -1.32 -3.44 12.95
C LEU A 45 -1.38 -4.70 13.79
N ARG A 46 -0.24 -5.35 14.04
CA ARG A 46 -0.20 -6.50 14.95
C ARG A 46 -0.54 -6.13 16.39
N GLY A 47 -0.11 -4.96 16.84
CA GLY A 47 -0.53 -4.43 18.13
C GLY A 47 -2.02 -4.11 18.17
N LEU A 48 -2.52 -3.46 17.13
CA LEU A 48 -3.93 -3.07 17.02
C LEU A 48 -4.87 -4.29 16.98
N PHE A 49 -4.51 -5.33 16.22
CA PHE A 49 -5.30 -6.56 16.05
C PHE A 49 -4.83 -7.71 16.95
N ALA A 50 -4.26 -7.40 18.11
CA ALA A 50 -3.71 -8.40 19.02
C ALA A 50 -4.77 -9.42 19.49
N PHE A 51 -6.02 -8.99 19.72
CA PHE A 51 -7.11 -9.87 20.12
C PHE A 51 -7.50 -10.83 19.01
N GLU A 52 -7.58 -10.36 17.77
CA GLU A 52 -7.88 -11.19 16.60
C GLU A 52 -6.77 -12.21 16.35
N ILE A 53 -5.52 -11.83 16.53
CA ILE A 53 -4.37 -12.73 16.42
C ILE A 53 -4.43 -13.81 17.52
N ALA A 54 -4.74 -13.43 18.74
CA ALA A 54 -4.89 -14.36 19.85
C ALA A 54 -6.06 -15.37 19.64
N ALA A 55 -7.09 -14.95 18.90
CA ALA A 55 -8.22 -15.79 18.51
C ALA A 55 -7.94 -16.65 17.25
N GLY A 56 -6.69 -16.73 16.78
CA GLY A 56 -6.29 -17.54 15.62
C GLY A 56 -6.25 -16.77 14.29
N GLY A 57 -6.46 -15.45 14.32
CA GLY A 57 -6.28 -14.56 13.17
C GLY A 57 -4.82 -14.23 12.88
N GLN A 58 -4.61 -13.37 11.91
CA GLN A 58 -3.29 -12.91 11.50
C GLN A 58 -3.33 -11.50 10.93
N VAL A 59 -2.17 -10.90 10.73
CA VAL A 59 -2.01 -9.66 9.96
C VAL A 59 -1.16 -9.98 8.74
N SER A 60 -1.77 -9.94 7.57
CA SER A 60 -1.12 -10.16 6.27
C SER A 60 -1.33 -8.95 5.36
N ILE A 61 -0.24 -8.28 5.03
CA ILE A 61 -0.26 -7.16 4.08
C ILE A 61 -0.44 -7.71 2.67
N VAL A 62 -1.48 -7.29 1.97
CA VAL A 62 -1.82 -7.78 0.63
C VAL A 62 -1.06 -7.01 -0.45
N ASN A 63 -1.00 -5.68 -0.35
CA ASN A 63 -0.24 -4.85 -1.26
C ASN A 63 0.80 -4.02 -0.50
N ARG A 64 1.92 -3.75 -1.15
CA ARG A 64 2.99 -2.94 -0.56
C ARG A 64 3.02 -1.58 -1.21
N LEU A 65 3.36 -0.58 -0.42
CA LEU A 65 3.73 0.76 -0.84
C LEU A 65 5.17 1.02 -0.40
N ASP A 66 5.89 1.78 -1.20
CA ASP A 66 7.21 2.27 -0.79
C ASP A 66 7.10 3.17 0.44
N ARG A 67 8.20 3.33 1.17
CA ARG A 67 8.22 4.15 2.39
C ARG A 67 7.69 5.56 2.14
N GLU A 68 8.11 6.18 1.06
CA GLU A 68 7.76 7.55 0.67
C GLU A 68 6.33 7.67 0.13
N THR A 69 5.75 6.57 -0.32
CA THR A 69 4.40 6.54 -0.90
C THR A 69 3.35 6.49 0.22
N SER A 70 2.36 7.35 0.13
CA SER A 70 1.16 7.31 0.96
C SER A 70 0.00 6.62 0.23
N GLY A 71 -1.01 6.21 0.97
CA GLY A 71 -2.25 5.69 0.41
C GLY A 71 -2.67 4.33 0.95
N LEU A 72 -3.55 3.66 0.21
CA LEU A 72 -4.29 2.51 0.70
C LEU A 72 -3.45 1.24 0.74
N VAL A 73 -3.49 0.57 1.88
CA VAL A 73 -2.92 -0.75 2.12
C VAL A 73 -4.04 -1.68 2.56
N LEU A 74 -4.21 -2.77 1.82
CA LEU A 74 -5.16 -3.83 2.14
C LEU A 74 -4.48 -4.86 3.02
N VAL A 75 -5.15 -5.21 4.11
CA VAL A 75 -4.65 -6.11 5.15
C VAL A 75 -5.65 -7.23 5.37
N ALA A 76 -5.25 -8.47 5.24
CA ALA A 76 -6.08 -9.61 5.58
C ALA A 76 -5.89 -9.98 7.05
N LYS A 77 -6.99 -10.27 7.74
CA LYS A 77 -7.03 -10.63 9.17
C LYS A 77 -7.10 -12.16 9.38
N LYS A 78 -7.31 -12.93 8.31
CA LYS A 78 -7.43 -14.39 8.31
C LYS A 78 -6.57 -15.03 7.22
N ALA A 79 -6.11 -16.25 7.44
CA ALA A 79 -5.20 -16.95 6.51
C ALA A 79 -5.87 -17.29 5.16
N ASP A 80 -7.14 -17.70 5.17
CA ASP A 80 -7.89 -18.01 3.96
C ASP A 80 -8.18 -16.74 3.15
N VAL A 81 -8.47 -15.62 3.81
CA VAL A 81 -8.67 -14.31 3.18
C VAL A 81 -7.36 -13.82 2.56
N ALA A 82 -6.23 -13.95 3.27
CA ALA A 82 -4.91 -13.63 2.74
C ALA A 82 -4.60 -14.42 1.46
N ARG A 83 -4.92 -15.71 1.45
CA ARG A 83 -4.75 -16.57 0.27
C ARG A 83 -5.61 -16.12 -0.91
N ARG A 84 -6.88 -15.79 -0.67
CA ARG A 84 -7.79 -15.27 -1.72
C ARG A 84 -7.30 -13.96 -2.32
N PHE A 85 -6.88 -13.02 -1.50
CA PHE A 85 -6.28 -11.77 -1.98
C PHE A 85 -4.98 -12.00 -2.75
N GLY A 86 -4.13 -12.93 -2.28
CA GLY A 86 -2.92 -13.33 -3.00
C GLY A 86 -3.22 -13.86 -4.40
N GLN A 87 -4.27 -14.69 -4.55
CA GLN A 87 -4.72 -15.19 -5.85
C GLN A 87 -5.24 -14.05 -6.76
N LEU A 88 -6.01 -13.11 -6.22
CA LEU A 88 -6.47 -11.93 -6.98
C LEU A 88 -5.30 -11.07 -7.45
N MET A 89 -4.29 -10.89 -6.61
CA MET A 89 -3.06 -10.18 -6.99
C MET A 89 -2.30 -10.89 -8.10
N GLN A 90 -2.10 -12.20 -8.00
CA GLN A 90 -1.42 -13.02 -9.03
C GLN A 90 -2.15 -12.97 -10.37
N ARG A 91 -3.48 -12.99 -10.34
CA ARG A 91 -4.33 -12.91 -11.53
C ARG A 91 -4.52 -11.49 -12.04
N ARG A 92 -3.90 -10.49 -11.44
CA ARG A 92 -4.05 -9.06 -11.77
C ARG A 92 -5.51 -8.58 -11.71
N GLN A 93 -6.31 -9.15 -10.84
CA GLN A 93 -7.72 -8.82 -10.66
C GLN A 93 -7.96 -7.71 -9.62
N LEU A 94 -6.92 -7.31 -8.88
CA LEU A 94 -6.96 -6.12 -8.03
C LEU A 94 -6.45 -4.93 -8.84
N LYS A 95 -7.35 -3.99 -9.13
CA LYS A 95 -7.01 -2.74 -9.80
C LYS A 95 -6.33 -1.82 -8.79
N LYS A 96 -5.16 -1.29 -9.17
CA LYS A 96 -4.39 -0.34 -8.37
C LYS A 96 -4.27 0.96 -9.15
N GLU A 97 -4.66 2.06 -8.52
CA GLU A 97 -4.57 3.40 -9.08
C GLU A 97 -3.75 4.29 -8.15
N TYR A 98 -2.94 5.14 -8.72
CA TYR A 98 -2.07 6.06 -8.01
C TYR A 98 -2.17 7.46 -8.60
N LEU A 99 -2.04 8.47 -7.75
CA LEU A 99 -1.80 9.84 -8.17
C LEU A 99 -0.31 10.14 -8.01
N ALA A 100 0.30 10.73 -9.02
CA ALA A 100 1.68 11.16 -8.98
C ALA A 100 1.79 12.60 -9.49
N ILE A 101 2.59 13.40 -8.79
CA ILE A 101 3.01 14.71 -9.27
C ILE A 101 4.32 14.50 -10.02
N VAL A 102 4.36 14.92 -11.27
CA VAL A 102 5.53 14.81 -12.14
C VAL A 102 6.07 16.16 -12.51
N TRP A 103 7.36 16.20 -12.84
CA TRP A 103 7.99 17.41 -13.32
C TRP A 103 7.70 17.62 -14.81
N GLY A 104 7.37 18.86 -15.18
CA GLY A 104 7.02 19.19 -16.55
C GLY A 104 5.59 18.81 -16.93
N TRP A 105 5.31 18.90 -18.23
CA TRP A 105 4.00 18.61 -18.78
C TRP A 105 4.13 17.58 -19.90
N PRO A 106 3.55 16.38 -19.75
CA PRO A 106 3.58 15.37 -20.79
C PRO A 106 2.79 15.80 -22.03
N GLU A 107 3.31 15.52 -23.22
CA GLU A 107 2.62 15.83 -24.49
C GLU A 107 1.44 14.91 -24.78
N TRP A 108 1.35 13.77 -24.07
CA TRP A 108 0.30 12.77 -24.22
C TRP A 108 -0.81 12.93 -23.17
N LYS A 109 -2.06 12.64 -23.55
CA LYS A 109 -3.19 12.57 -22.61
C LYS A 109 -3.23 11.28 -21.83
N SER A 110 -2.86 10.18 -22.46
CA SER A 110 -2.69 8.87 -21.83
C SER A 110 -1.65 8.06 -22.57
N THR A 111 -0.95 7.21 -21.87
CA THR A 111 0.04 6.31 -22.46
C THR A 111 0.19 5.03 -21.65
N LEU A 112 0.63 3.96 -22.34
CA LEU A 112 1.04 2.73 -21.68
C LEU A 112 2.57 2.73 -21.60
N VAL A 113 3.09 2.64 -20.41
CA VAL A 113 4.52 2.38 -20.17
C VAL A 113 4.67 0.91 -19.84
N ASP A 114 5.28 0.17 -20.78
CA ASP A 114 5.67 -1.23 -20.57
C ASP A 114 7.19 -1.31 -20.72
N ALA A 115 7.86 -1.14 -19.61
CA ALA A 115 9.32 -1.11 -19.55
C ALA A 115 9.83 -2.04 -18.45
N ALA A 116 10.94 -2.70 -18.75
CA ALA A 116 11.68 -3.45 -17.74
C ALA A 116 12.35 -2.46 -16.77
N LEU A 117 12.06 -2.61 -15.50
CA LEU A 117 12.75 -1.88 -14.44
C LEU A 117 13.90 -2.74 -13.93
N ASP A 118 15.12 -2.23 -14.03
CA ASP A 118 16.30 -2.90 -13.48
C ASP A 118 16.56 -2.39 -12.06
N ARG A 119 16.50 -3.30 -11.12
CA ARG A 119 16.98 -3.05 -9.76
C ARG A 119 17.97 -4.14 -9.39
N GLN A 120 19.24 -3.80 -9.33
CA GLN A 120 20.32 -4.73 -8.96
C GLN A 120 20.40 -5.99 -9.88
N GLY A 121 20.28 -5.81 -11.18
CA GLY A 121 20.36 -6.88 -12.16
C GLY A 121 19.14 -7.81 -12.23
N LYS A 122 18.05 -7.45 -11.59
CA LYS A 122 16.77 -8.17 -11.69
C LYS A 122 15.78 -7.38 -12.54
N HIS A 123 15.57 -7.84 -13.75
CA HIS A 123 14.54 -7.27 -14.63
C HIS A 123 13.14 -7.62 -14.12
N GLN A 124 12.36 -6.61 -13.80
CA GLN A 124 10.92 -6.77 -13.51
C GLN A 124 10.13 -5.99 -14.56
N HIS A 125 9.29 -6.70 -15.29
CA HIS A 125 8.34 -6.10 -16.22
C HIS A 125 7.16 -5.51 -15.45
N SER A 126 6.89 -4.24 -15.70
CA SER A 126 5.70 -3.56 -15.19
C SER A 126 5.06 -2.77 -16.31
N ALA A 127 3.80 -3.07 -16.61
CA ALA A 127 2.98 -2.28 -17.52
C ALA A 127 2.07 -1.37 -16.70
N ILE A 128 2.18 -0.07 -16.94
CA ILE A 128 1.43 0.96 -16.21
C ILE A 128 0.72 1.85 -17.23
N TRP A 129 -0.60 2.00 -17.09
CA TRP A 129 -1.34 3.02 -17.79
C TRP A 129 -1.23 4.35 -17.06
N LEU A 130 -0.74 5.36 -17.76
CA LEU A 130 -0.67 6.74 -17.28
C LEU A 130 -1.75 7.56 -17.97
N LYS A 131 -2.47 8.38 -17.20
CA LYS A 131 -3.47 9.29 -17.69
C LYS A 131 -3.28 10.65 -17.03
N GLN A 132 -3.30 11.70 -17.82
CA GLN A 132 -3.36 13.06 -17.27
C GLN A 132 -4.71 13.30 -16.59
N MET A 133 -4.67 13.82 -15.39
CA MET A 133 -5.88 14.13 -14.60
C MET A 133 -6.21 15.62 -14.61
N ILE A 134 -5.20 16.48 -14.72
CA ILE A 134 -5.34 17.94 -14.61
C ILE A 134 -4.50 18.62 -15.71
N HIS A 135 -5.08 19.60 -16.38
CA HIS A 135 -4.40 20.45 -17.35
C HIS A 135 -3.65 21.61 -16.65
N PRO A 136 -2.60 22.23 -17.23
CA PRO A 136 -1.89 23.38 -16.65
C PRO A 136 -2.79 24.56 -16.27
N SER A 137 -3.94 24.72 -16.93
CA SER A 137 -4.97 25.71 -16.59
C SER A 137 -5.81 25.32 -15.36
N GLY A 138 -5.57 24.16 -14.74
CA GLY A 138 -6.39 23.62 -13.67
C GLY A 138 -7.69 22.95 -14.12
N ALA A 139 -7.96 22.92 -15.44
CA ALA A 139 -9.14 22.22 -15.98
C ALA A 139 -8.88 20.69 -16.05
N PRO A 140 -9.91 19.85 -15.87
CA PRO A 140 -9.78 18.41 -16.10
C PRO A 140 -9.35 18.10 -17.53
N ALA A 141 -8.47 17.13 -17.67
CA ALA A 141 -7.95 16.69 -18.96
C ALA A 141 -8.99 15.90 -19.77
#